data_769d20e70583333f188a8692a8b47f6a
#
_entry.id   769d20e70583333f188a8692a8b47f6a
#
_cell.length_a   1.000
_cell.length_b   1.000
_cell.length_c   1.000
_cell.angle_alpha   90.00
_cell.angle_beta   90.00
_cell.angle_gamma   90.00
#
_symmetry.space_group_name_H-M   'P 1'
#
loop_
_entity.id
_entity.type
_entity.pdbx_description
1 polymer ?
#
loop_
_entity_poly.entity_id
_entity_poly.type
_entity_poly.pdbx_seq_one_letter_code
_entity_poly.pdbx_strand_id
1 'polypeptide(L)'
;MRGEGAVALAHAAAVCNGLADAGVRHLVFCPGSRSAPVALAANAHSSLRLWRHLDERSAAFFALGIAKATQQPVALLCTSGTAAANFFPAIIEAKYARVPLVVLTADRPHELREVGAPQAIDQVHLFGRHVKAAFDLAPPEDSDDMRRVARTTAARAAALASSVPAGPVHLNLPLREPLLPAGGESVAAAVLRQVASSAQRIPQVATGAPTLSEQDIESIANLVRPGQRGLIVCGPQDDPALPAAASELARALAFPLLADPLSGLRCGEHDRSLIIDAYDAFLRTREWVERVRPEIVIRFGAMPTSKAYRLYLEYGESEHERITHLVVDPGGQWLDPTYLATHVIHADPVDFSRRLAQRLGTSAPDHAKDESGVDGRAVVSTWCRQWLEANEKARRVMEREIARFAEPFEGGIFPVLNEMLPSDVTLFVGNSMPVRDLDSFFGSRQRPLRILGNRGANGIDGLTSTALGAAAGTQRPVVLVVGDLSFYHDLNGLLSAQQYALDLVVVL
;
A
#
# COMPACT_ATOMS: atom_id res chain seq x y z
N MET A 1 -33.60 -1.28 -32.45
CA MET A 1 -32.92 -2.20 -31.48
C MET A 1 -31.52 -2.46 -31.99
N ARG A 2 -30.55 -2.26 -31.16
CA ARG A 2 -29.16 -2.61 -31.47
C ARG A 2 -29.00 -4.13 -31.36
N GLY A 3 -28.14 -4.76 -32.19
CA GLY A 3 -27.80 -6.17 -32.00
C GLY A 3 -27.08 -6.38 -30.65
N GLU A 4 -27.21 -7.57 -30.05
CA GLU A 4 -26.68 -7.90 -28.72
C GLU A 4 -25.18 -7.54 -28.50
N GLY A 5 -24.33 -7.76 -29.50
CA GLY A 5 -22.92 -7.37 -29.39
C GLY A 5 -22.68 -5.86 -29.33
N ALA A 6 -23.55 -5.03 -29.94
CA ALA A 6 -23.49 -3.58 -29.79
C ALA A 6 -24.00 -3.13 -28.42
N VAL A 7 -24.94 -3.84 -27.85
CA VAL A 7 -25.47 -3.61 -26.49
C VAL A 7 -24.38 -3.96 -25.46
N ALA A 8 -23.72 -5.11 -25.62
CA ALA A 8 -22.61 -5.52 -24.75
C ALA A 8 -21.46 -4.51 -24.77
N LEU A 9 -21.08 -4.02 -25.96
CA LEU A 9 -20.03 -3.00 -26.11
C LEU A 9 -20.42 -1.65 -25.51
N ALA A 10 -21.68 -1.21 -25.68
CA ALA A 10 -22.20 0.02 -25.08
C ALA A 10 -22.21 -0.04 -23.54
N HIS A 11 -22.59 -1.20 -22.99
CA HIS A 11 -22.56 -1.44 -21.54
C HIS A 11 -21.10 -1.42 -21.01
N ALA A 12 -20.19 -2.09 -21.69
CA ALA A 12 -18.75 -2.08 -21.37
C ALA A 12 -18.17 -0.66 -21.40
N ALA A 13 -18.56 0.16 -22.40
CA ALA A 13 -18.15 1.55 -22.48
C ALA A 13 -18.69 2.37 -21.30
N ALA A 14 -19.92 2.12 -20.86
CA ALA A 14 -20.47 2.76 -19.68
C ALA A 14 -19.68 2.40 -18.40
N VAL A 15 -19.27 1.14 -18.22
CA VAL A 15 -18.39 0.72 -17.13
C VAL A 15 -17.07 1.46 -17.19
N CYS A 16 -16.39 1.50 -18.35
CA CYS A 16 -15.11 2.20 -18.53
C CYS A 16 -15.23 3.71 -18.22
N ASN A 17 -16.29 4.36 -18.69
CA ASN A 17 -16.58 5.76 -18.37
C ASN A 17 -16.72 5.95 -16.85
N GLY A 18 -17.46 5.09 -16.15
CA GLY A 18 -17.64 5.17 -14.71
C GLY A 18 -16.32 5.03 -13.93
N LEU A 19 -15.46 4.10 -14.35
CA LEU A 19 -14.13 3.94 -13.77
C LEU A 19 -13.25 5.18 -13.97
N ALA A 20 -13.21 5.70 -15.21
CA ALA A 20 -12.41 6.87 -15.56
C ALA A 20 -12.87 8.15 -14.84
N ASP A 21 -14.18 8.34 -14.73
CA ASP A 21 -14.81 9.46 -14.03
C ASP A 21 -14.49 9.43 -12.51
N ALA A 22 -14.34 8.22 -11.95
CA ALA A 22 -13.98 8.02 -10.54
C ALA A 22 -12.46 7.95 -10.28
N GLY A 23 -11.64 8.38 -11.25
CA GLY A 23 -10.20 8.53 -11.06
C GLY A 23 -9.34 7.34 -11.46
N VAL A 24 -9.89 6.26 -11.98
CA VAL A 24 -9.10 5.16 -12.57
C VAL A 24 -8.40 5.68 -13.83
N ARG A 25 -7.08 5.43 -13.91
CA ARG A 25 -6.23 5.84 -15.06
C ARG A 25 -5.55 4.65 -15.73
N HIS A 26 -5.44 3.53 -15.05
CA HIS A 26 -4.79 2.33 -15.55
C HIS A 26 -5.75 1.15 -15.54
N LEU A 27 -5.77 0.37 -16.61
CA LEU A 27 -6.47 -0.88 -16.73
C LEU A 27 -5.49 -1.97 -17.19
N VAL A 28 -5.25 -2.94 -16.33
CA VAL A 28 -4.44 -4.13 -16.64
C VAL A 28 -5.38 -5.25 -17.07
N PHE A 29 -5.07 -5.93 -18.18
CA PHE A 29 -5.97 -6.97 -18.68
C PHE A 29 -5.22 -8.17 -19.26
N CYS A 30 -5.87 -9.34 -19.15
CA CYS A 30 -5.49 -10.54 -19.86
C CYS A 30 -6.47 -10.80 -21.01
N PRO A 31 -5.95 -11.12 -22.22
CA PRO A 31 -6.79 -11.38 -23.40
C PRO A 31 -7.74 -12.56 -23.19
N GLY A 32 -8.99 -12.39 -23.63
CA GLY A 32 -9.98 -13.47 -23.64
C GLY A 32 -11.24 -13.01 -24.37
N SER A 33 -11.96 -13.94 -25.00
CA SER A 33 -13.14 -13.60 -25.81
C SER A 33 -14.22 -12.91 -25.00
N ARG A 34 -14.52 -13.41 -23.79
CA ARG A 34 -15.61 -12.86 -22.95
C ARG A 34 -15.30 -11.44 -22.45
N SER A 35 -14.03 -11.11 -22.20
CA SER A 35 -13.61 -9.78 -21.79
C SER A 35 -13.39 -8.79 -22.94
N ALA A 36 -13.49 -9.24 -24.21
CA ALA A 36 -13.23 -8.40 -25.38
C ALA A 36 -14.05 -7.10 -25.44
N PRO A 37 -15.36 -7.07 -25.12
CA PRO A 37 -16.13 -5.82 -25.10
C PRO A 37 -15.54 -4.77 -24.17
N VAL A 38 -15.10 -5.17 -22.97
CA VAL A 38 -14.52 -4.26 -21.97
C VAL A 38 -13.12 -3.80 -22.41
N ALA A 39 -12.29 -4.72 -22.93
CA ALA A 39 -10.95 -4.37 -23.42
C ALA A 39 -11.01 -3.38 -24.60
N LEU A 40 -11.94 -3.56 -25.54
CA LEU A 40 -12.16 -2.63 -26.67
C LEU A 40 -12.69 -1.28 -26.21
N ALA A 41 -13.64 -1.26 -25.29
CA ALA A 41 -14.17 -0.03 -24.72
C ALA A 41 -13.07 0.76 -23.99
N ALA A 42 -12.25 0.08 -23.18
CA ALA A 42 -11.15 0.69 -22.47
C ALA A 42 -10.06 1.21 -23.43
N ASN A 43 -9.75 0.47 -24.51
CA ASN A 43 -8.78 0.90 -25.52
C ASN A 43 -9.22 2.17 -26.29
N ALA A 44 -10.51 2.35 -26.45
CA ALA A 44 -11.06 3.55 -27.09
C ALA A 44 -11.18 4.75 -26.13
N HIS A 45 -10.98 4.56 -24.82
CA HIS A 45 -11.15 5.61 -23.82
C HIS A 45 -9.86 6.39 -23.60
N SER A 46 -9.87 7.70 -23.92
CA SER A 46 -8.67 8.56 -23.91
C SER A 46 -7.98 8.71 -22.55
N SER A 47 -8.70 8.51 -21.44
CA SER A 47 -8.15 8.68 -20.09
C SER A 47 -7.66 7.36 -19.46
N LEU A 48 -7.81 6.23 -20.14
CA LEU A 48 -7.40 4.92 -19.64
C LEU A 48 -6.13 4.45 -20.37
N ARG A 49 -5.08 4.17 -19.64
CA ARG A 49 -3.89 3.51 -20.15
C ARG A 49 -4.00 2.00 -19.96
N LEU A 50 -3.91 1.25 -21.04
CA LEU A 50 -4.04 -0.20 -21.04
C LEU A 50 -2.70 -0.89 -20.92
N TRP A 51 -2.70 -1.99 -20.13
CA TRP A 51 -1.57 -2.85 -19.92
C TRP A 51 -1.99 -4.30 -20.16
N ARG A 52 -1.51 -4.91 -21.24
CA ARG A 52 -1.82 -6.29 -21.61
C ARG A 52 -0.82 -7.24 -20.98
N HIS A 53 -1.32 -8.29 -20.35
CA HIS A 53 -0.52 -9.40 -19.81
C HIS A 53 -1.05 -10.72 -20.31
N LEU A 54 -0.22 -11.76 -20.29
CA LEU A 54 -0.61 -13.12 -20.69
C LEU A 54 -0.95 -14.00 -19.49
N ASP A 55 -0.26 -13.79 -18.35
CA ASP A 55 -0.45 -14.51 -17.11
C ASP A 55 -1.28 -13.65 -16.16
N GLU A 56 -2.44 -14.14 -15.74
CA GLU A 56 -3.36 -13.42 -14.88
C GLU A 56 -2.76 -13.14 -13.51
N ARG A 57 -2.00 -14.04 -12.93
CA ARG A 57 -1.34 -13.80 -11.64
C ARG A 57 -0.35 -12.64 -11.75
N SER A 58 0.51 -12.66 -12.75
CA SER A 58 1.46 -11.56 -13.02
C SER A 58 0.74 -10.24 -13.30
N ALA A 59 -0.37 -10.28 -14.07
CA ALA A 59 -1.21 -9.12 -14.34
C ALA A 59 -1.77 -8.48 -13.07
N ALA A 60 -2.26 -9.31 -12.16
CA ALA A 60 -2.85 -8.83 -10.90
C ALA A 60 -1.80 -8.19 -9.98
N PHE A 61 -0.61 -8.78 -9.87
CA PHE A 61 0.50 -8.17 -9.13
C PHE A 61 1.08 -6.93 -9.82
N PHE A 62 1.06 -6.87 -11.15
CA PHE A 62 1.42 -5.66 -11.88
C PHE A 62 0.43 -4.52 -11.59
N ALA A 63 -0.87 -4.79 -11.60
CA ALA A 63 -1.90 -3.83 -11.20
C ALA A 63 -1.72 -3.38 -9.75
N LEU A 64 -1.41 -4.30 -8.83
CA LEU A 64 -1.07 -4.00 -7.43
C LEU A 64 0.12 -3.02 -7.35
N GLY A 65 1.17 -3.24 -8.15
CA GLY A 65 2.35 -2.39 -8.20
C GLY A 65 2.04 -0.97 -8.67
N ILE A 66 1.23 -0.81 -9.73
CA ILE A 66 0.77 0.50 -10.19
C ILE A 66 -0.01 1.20 -9.07
N ALA A 67 -1.02 0.52 -8.50
CA ALA A 67 -1.87 1.12 -7.48
C ALA A 67 -1.09 1.51 -6.22
N LYS A 68 -0.16 0.68 -5.77
CA LYS A 68 0.72 0.95 -4.63
C LYS A 68 1.65 2.14 -4.90
N ALA A 69 2.22 2.22 -6.09
CA ALA A 69 3.14 3.29 -6.45
C ALA A 69 2.45 4.63 -6.71
N THR A 70 1.23 4.62 -7.24
CA THR A 70 0.47 5.84 -7.55
C THR A 70 -0.50 6.26 -6.46
N GLN A 71 -0.86 5.35 -5.55
CA GLN A 71 -1.94 5.51 -4.56
C GLN A 71 -3.30 5.81 -5.21
N GLN A 72 -3.48 5.38 -6.46
CA GLN A 72 -4.71 5.54 -7.23
C GLN A 72 -5.35 4.18 -7.50
N PRO A 73 -6.69 4.13 -7.67
CA PRO A 73 -7.37 2.90 -8.00
C PRO A 73 -6.98 2.42 -9.42
N VAL A 74 -6.68 1.12 -9.54
CA VAL A 74 -6.34 0.47 -10.80
C VAL A 74 -7.36 -0.59 -11.13
N ALA A 75 -7.84 -0.62 -12.38
CA ALA A 75 -8.71 -1.66 -12.86
C ALA A 75 -7.92 -2.87 -13.35
N LEU A 76 -8.44 -4.07 -13.06
CA LEU A 76 -7.88 -5.35 -13.45
C LEU A 76 -8.95 -6.19 -14.12
N LEU A 77 -8.73 -6.67 -15.35
CA LEU A 77 -9.72 -7.35 -16.18
C LEU A 77 -9.25 -8.71 -16.64
N CYS A 78 -10.09 -9.73 -16.49
CA CYS A 78 -9.88 -11.03 -17.14
C CYS A 78 -11.17 -11.57 -17.78
N THR A 79 -11.00 -12.66 -18.54
CA THR A 79 -12.10 -13.46 -19.06
C THR A 79 -12.69 -14.36 -17.95
N SER A 80 -13.68 -15.17 -18.27
CA SER A 80 -14.34 -16.08 -17.32
C SER A 80 -13.52 -17.33 -17.04
N GLY A 81 -13.91 -18.05 -15.99
CA GLY A 81 -13.30 -19.31 -15.58
C GLY A 81 -12.10 -19.13 -14.65
N THR A 82 -11.12 -20.01 -14.74
CA THR A 82 -9.95 -20.00 -13.86
C THR A 82 -9.05 -18.77 -13.98
N ALA A 83 -9.20 -17.97 -15.05
CA ALA A 83 -8.54 -16.68 -15.20
C ALA A 83 -8.80 -15.77 -13.97
N ALA A 84 -10.06 -15.70 -13.54
CA ALA A 84 -10.43 -14.93 -12.33
C ALA A 84 -9.78 -15.48 -11.05
N ALA A 85 -9.67 -16.81 -10.92
CA ALA A 85 -9.05 -17.43 -9.75
C ALA A 85 -7.55 -17.14 -9.64
N ASN A 86 -6.84 -16.93 -10.76
CA ASN A 86 -5.42 -16.57 -10.74
C ASN A 86 -5.15 -15.15 -10.22
N PHE A 87 -6.14 -14.29 -10.12
CA PHE A 87 -6.02 -12.99 -9.49
C PHE A 87 -5.94 -13.07 -7.95
N PHE A 88 -6.40 -14.17 -7.35
CA PHE A 88 -6.65 -14.27 -5.94
C PHE A 88 -5.43 -13.94 -5.05
N PRO A 89 -4.21 -14.42 -5.32
CA PRO A 89 -3.05 -14.08 -4.50
C PRO A 89 -2.81 -12.56 -4.39
N ALA A 90 -2.91 -11.84 -5.50
CA ALA A 90 -2.74 -10.38 -5.51
C ALA A 90 -3.89 -9.65 -4.82
N ILE A 91 -5.12 -10.17 -4.90
CA ILE A 91 -6.28 -9.62 -4.18
C ILE A 91 -6.13 -9.77 -2.68
N ILE A 92 -5.59 -10.91 -2.20
CA ILE A 92 -5.27 -11.12 -0.80
C ILE A 92 -4.22 -10.08 -0.34
N GLU A 93 -3.12 -9.94 -1.08
CA GLU A 93 -2.09 -8.93 -0.78
C GLU A 93 -2.69 -7.52 -0.77
N ALA A 94 -3.50 -7.16 -1.78
CA ALA A 94 -4.15 -5.86 -1.87
C ALA A 94 -5.06 -5.56 -0.68
N LYS A 95 -5.79 -6.57 -0.19
CA LYS A 95 -6.66 -6.45 0.98
C LYS A 95 -5.88 -6.06 2.23
N TYR A 96 -4.81 -6.80 2.52
CA TYR A 96 -4.03 -6.59 3.74
C TYR A 96 -3.05 -5.43 3.63
N ALA A 97 -2.54 -5.13 2.42
CA ALA A 97 -1.73 -3.95 2.15
C ALA A 97 -2.56 -2.68 1.88
N ARG A 98 -3.89 -2.76 1.89
CA ARG A 98 -4.80 -1.62 1.68
C ARG A 98 -4.57 -0.91 0.34
N VAL A 99 -4.41 -1.69 -0.72
CA VAL A 99 -4.17 -1.18 -2.07
C VAL A 99 -5.46 -1.17 -2.89
N PRO A 100 -5.87 -0.04 -3.48
CA PRO A 100 -7.14 0.08 -4.19
C PRO A 100 -7.09 -0.62 -5.56
N LEU A 101 -7.82 -1.73 -5.70
CA LEU A 101 -8.00 -2.44 -6.97
C LEU A 101 -9.49 -2.54 -7.31
N VAL A 102 -9.84 -2.36 -8.58
CA VAL A 102 -11.17 -2.66 -9.10
C VAL A 102 -11.07 -3.86 -10.03
N VAL A 103 -11.53 -5.01 -9.55
CA VAL A 103 -11.39 -6.30 -10.22
C VAL A 103 -12.61 -6.54 -11.08
N LEU A 104 -12.42 -6.63 -12.40
CA LEU A 104 -13.45 -6.87 -13.40
C LEU A 104 -13.32 -8.30 -13.91
N THR A 105 -14.29 -9.15 -13.65
CA THR A 105 -14.32 -10.51 -14.19
C THR A 105 -15.45 -10.64 -15.18
N ALA A 106 -15.11 -10.84 -16.47
CA ALA A 106 -16.14 -11.17 -17.44
C ALA A 106 -16.68 -12.58 -17.14
N ASP A 107 -18.00 -12.76 -17.22
CA ASP A 107 -18.65 -14.01 -16.83
C ASP A 107 -19.63 -14.53 -17.87
N ARG A 108 -20.00 -15.79 -17.75
CA ARG A 108 -21.15 -16.36 -18.44
C ARG A 108 -22.44 -15.72 -17.90
N PRO A 109 -23.47 -15.52 -18.76
CA PRO A 109 -24.75 -15.03 -18.28
C PRO A 109 -25.42 -16.08 -17.37
N HIS A 110 -26.41 -15.64 -16.60
CA HIS A 110 -27.05 -16.44 -15.55
C HIS A 110 -27.56 -17.81 -16.05
N GLU A 111 -28.10 -17.86 -17.28
CA GLU A 111 -28.64 -19.08 -17.90
C GLU A 111 -27.55 -20.13 -18.22
N LEU A 112 -26.29 -19.78 -18.18
CA LEU A 112 -25.15 -20.69 -18.45
C LEU A 112 -24.36 -21.05 -17.18
N ARG A 113 -24.79 -20.60 -16.01
CA ARG A 113 -24.16 -20.94 -14.73
C ARG A 113 -24.65 -22.29 -14.21
N GLU A 114 -23.76 -23.09 -13.65
CA GLU A 114 -24.05 -24.40 -13.01
C GLU A 114 -24.75 -25.46 -13.90
N VAL A 115 -24.67 -25.27 -15.21
CA VAL A 115 -25.25 -26.20 -16.20
C VAL A 115 -24.18 -26.90 -17.07
N GLY A 116 -22.92 -26.89 -16.62
CA GLY A 116 -21.82 -27.52 -17.35
C GLY A 116 -21.34 -26.73 -18.58
N ALA A 117 -21.65 -25.44 -18.67
CA ALA A 117 -21.17 -24.61 -19.77
C ALA A 117 -19.62 -24.49 -19.72
N PRO A 118 -18.93 -24.56 -20.89
CA PRO A 118 -17.48 -24.47 -20.94
C PRO A 118 -16.97 -23.15 -20.35
N GLN A 119 -15.89 -23.22 -19.58
CA GLN A 119 -15.22 -22.07 -18.97
C GLN A 119 -16.15 -21.23 -18.07
N ALA A 120 -17.05 -21.89 -17.37
CA ALA A 120 -17.95 -21.33 -16.36
C ALA A 120 -17.56 -21.90 -14.99
N ILE A 121 -17.42 -21.02 -14.02
CA ILE A 121 -17.23 -21.33 -12.59
C ILE A 121 -18.12 -20.38 -11.78
N ASP A 122 -18.30 -20.63 -10.49
CA ASP A 122 -18.92 -19.64 -9.61
C ASP A 122 -17.96 -18.48 -9.37
N GLN A 123 -18.23 -17.34 -10.04
CA GLN A 123 -17.45 -16.10 -9.92
C GLN A 123 -18.09 -15.09 -8.98
N VAL A 124 -19.37 -15.23 -8.61
CA VAL A 124 -20.13 -14.17 -7.92
C VAL A 124 -19.52 -13.85 -6.58
N HIS A 125 -19.02 -14.70 -5.82
CA HIS A 125 -18.33 -14.42 -4.54
C HIS A 125 -16.93 -15.06 -4.48
N LEU A 126 -16.29 -15.22 -5.65
CA LEU A 126 -15.03 -15.91 -5.78
C LEU A 126 -13.96 -15.44 -4.78
N PHE A 127 -13.88 -14.14 -4.53
CA PHE A 127 -12.88 -13.55 -3.65
C PHE A 127 -13.33 -13.46 -2.18
N GLY A 128 -14.55 -13.85 -1.88
CA GLY A 128 -15.10 -13.94 -0.53
C GLY A 128 -14.86 -12.68 0.31
N ARG A 129 -14.26 -12.85 1.47
CA ARG A 129 -13.98 -11.76 2.42
C ARG A 129 -12.72 -10.94 2.06
N HIS A 130 -12.02 -11.27 0.98
CA HIS A 130 -10.81 -10.56 0.58
C HIS A 130 -11.07 -9.31 -0.28
N VAL A 131 -12.33 -9.04 -0.63
CA VAL A 131 -12.76 -7.78 -1.24
C VAL A 131 -13.62 -6.97 -0.27
N LYS A 132 -13.63 -5.64 -0.45
CA LYS A 132 -14.47 -4.72 0.36
C LYS A 132 -15.95 -4.84 -0.02
N ALA A 133 -16.22 -5.07 -1.29
CA ALA A 133 -17.56 -5.31 -1.85
C ALA A 133 -17.44 -6.14 -3.12
N ALA A 134 -18.52 -6.85 -3.45
CA ALA A 134 -18.69 -7.55 -4.71
C ALA A 134 -20.03 -7.15 -5.33
N PHE A 135 -20.03 -6.90 -6.64
CA PHE A 135 -21.21 -6.57 -7.42
C PHE A 135 -21.33 -7.54 -8.59
N ASP A 136 -22.43 -8.29 -8.67
CA ASP A 136 -22.80 -9.06 -9.86
C ASP A 136 -23.73 -8.16 -10.70
N LEU A 137 -23.26 -7.66 -11.84
CA LEU A 137 -24.04 -6.78 -12.67
C LEU A 137 -25.12 -7.57 -13.42
N ALA A 138 -26.22 -6.90 -13.77
CA ALA A 138 -27.19 -7.50 -14.68
C ALA A 138 -26.56 -7.66 -16.09
N PRO A 139 -26.98 -8.68 -16.86
CA PRO A 139 -26.61 -8.77 -18.27
C PRO A 139 -27.00 -7.50 -19.03
N PRO A 140 -26.18 -7.08 -20.02
CA PRO A 140 -26.45 -5.88 -20.80
C PRO A 140 -27.82 -5.86 -21.48
N GLU A 141 -28.50 -4.71 -21.40
CA GLU A 141 -29.74 -4.43 -22.10
C GLU A 141 -29.65 -3.13 -22.90
N ASP A 142 -30.42 -3.01 -24.00
CA ASP A 142 -30.46 -1.76 -24.80
C ASP A 142 -31.33 -0.69 -24.11
N SER A 143 -30.86 -0.21 -22.99
CA SER A 143 -31.50 0.74 -22.09
C SER A 143 -30.51 1.78 -21.57
N ASP A 144 -30.92 3.06 -21.60
CA ASP A 144 -30.12 4.15 -21.01
C ASP A 144 -30.04 4.02 -19.50
N ASP A 145 -31.08 3.48 -18.87
CA ASP A 145 -31.10 3.23 -17.44
C ASP A 145 -30.06 2.17 -17.04
N MET A 146 -29.98 1.06 -17.79
CA MET A 146 -29.00 0.01 -17.52
C MET A 146 -27.55 0.49 -17.76
N ARG A 147 -27.33 1.32 -18.79
CA ARG A 147 -26.04 1.97 -19.01
C ARG A 147 -25.67 2.91 -17.85
N ARG A 148 -26.66 3.66 -17.34
CA ARG A 148 -26.46 4.53 -16.17
C ARG A 148 -26.14 3.71 -14.91
N VAL A 149 -26.83 2.59 -14.68
CA VAL A 149 -26.56 1.67 -13.57
C VAL A 149 -25.13 1.13 -13.67
N ALA A 150 -24.71 0.64 -14.84
CA ALA A 150 -23.37 0.12 -15.06
C ALA A 150 -22.27 1.17 -14.77
N ARG A 151 -22.44 2.39 -15.33
CA ARG A 151 -21.51 3.50 -15.10
C ARG A 151 -21.42 3.89 -13.62
N THR A 152 -22.57 4.04 -12.96
CA THR A 152 -22.61 4.45 -11.54
C THR A 152 -22.05 3.35 -10.64
N THR A 153 -22.31 2.08 -10.92
CA THR A 153 -21.76 0.96 -10.14
C THR A 153 -20.25 0.87 -10.28
N ALA A 154 -19.72 1.09 -11.49
CA ALA A 154 -18.27 1.14 -11.71
C ALA A 154 -17.61 2.31 -10.96
N ALA A 155 -18.20 3.50 -11.00
CA ALA A 155 -17.74 4.65 -10.24
C ALA A 155 -17.80 4.40 -8.71
N ARG A 156 -18.88 3.80 -8.22
CA ARG A 156 -19.04 3.40 -6.82
C ARG A 156 -17.96 2.39 -6.41
N ALA A 157 -17.63 1.42 -7.27
CA ALA A 157 -16.60 0.43 -6.99
C ALA A 157 -15.22 1.09 -6.84
N ALA A 158 -14.86 2.02 -7.72
CA ALA A 158 -13.60 2.75 -7.63
C ALA A 158 -13.53 3.64 -6.36
N ALA A 159 -14.63 4.32 -6.03
CA ALA A 159 -14.72 5.12 -4.81
C ALA A 159 -14.58 4.25 -3.54
N LEU A 160 -15.26 3.09 -3.50
CA LEU A 160 -15.14 2.14 -2.40
C LEU A 160 -13.72 1.56 -2.30
N ALA A 161 -13.08 1.25 -3.44
CA ALA A 161 -11.70 0.75 -3.42
C ALA A 161 -10.74 1.76 -2.77
N SER A 162 -10.93 3.04 -3.03
CA SER A 162 -10.09 4.14 -2.52
C SER A 162 -10.47 4.63 -1.11
N SER A 163 -11.68 4.33 -0.61
CA SER A 163 -12.10 4.78 0.71
C SER A 163 -11.31 4.08 1.83
N VAL A 164 -11.09 4.78 2.94
CA VAL A 164 -10.34 4.26 4.10
C VAL A 164 -11.11 3.15 4.82
N PRO A 165 -10.48 2.00 5.12
CA PRO A 165 -9.21 1.52 4.57
C PRO A 165 -9.34 1.16 3.09
N ALA A 166 -8.39 1.57 2.26
CA ALA A 166 -8.40 1.21 0.84
C ALA A 166 -8.30 -0.32 0.65
N GLY A 167 -8.69 -0.82 -0.51
CA GLY A 167 -8.66 -2.27 -0.77
C GLY A 167 -9.42 -2.67 -2.03
N PRO A 168 -9.38 -3.94 -2.41
CA PRO A 168 -9.97 -4.41 -3.66
C PRO A 168 -11.52 -4.47 -3.59
N VAL A 169 -12.14 -4.18 -4.74
CA VAL A 169 -13.58 -4.32 -4.97
C VAL A 169 -13.79 -5.14 -6.24
N HIS A 170 -14.75 -6.04 -6.25
CA HIS A 170 -15.04 -6.95 -7.35
C HIS A 170 -16.32 -6.53 -8.10
N LEU A 171 -16.24 -6.49 -9.45
CA LEU A 171 -17.38 -6.40 -10.35
C LEU A 171 -17.38 -7.62 -11.26
N ASN A 172 -18.41 -8.45 -11.16
CA ASN A 172 -18.65 -9.56 -12.09
C ASN A 172 -19.57 -9.08 -13.24
N LEU A 173 -19.18 -9.34 -14.47
CA LEU A 173 -19.76 -8.81 -15.69
C LEU A 173 -20.31 -9.95 -16.56
N PRO A 174 -21.57 -10.38 -16.38
CA PRO A 174 -22.17 -11.40 -17.23
C PRO A 174 -22.46 -10.85 -18.62
N LEU A 175 -21.92 -11.50 -19.64
CA LEU A 175 -22.03 -11.08 -21.05
C LEU A 175 -22.57 -12.22 -21.91
N ARG A 176 -23.61 -11.95 -22.71
CA ARG A 176 -24.16 -12.87 -23.71
C ARG A 176 -23.44 -12.77 -25.04
N GLU A 177 -23.48 -13.83 -25.81
CA GLU A 177 -23.03 -13.82 -27.19
C GLU A 177 -24.18 -13.36 -28.13
N PRO A 178 -23.83 -12.66 -29.23
CA PRO A 178 -22.48 -12.30 -29.69
C PRO A 178 -21.86 -11.17 -28.87
N LEU A 179 -20.57 -11.28 -28.58
CA LEU A 179 -19.85 -10.34 -27.73
C LEU A 179 -19.52 -9.00 -28.41
N LEU A 180 -19.39 -9.02 -29.74
CA LEU A 180 -19.04 -7.87 -30.56
C LEU A 180 -20.12 -7.59 -31.60
N PRO A 181 -20.28 -6.33 -32.03
CA PRO A 181 -21.27 -5.99 -33.04
C PRO A 181 -20.94 -6.59 -34.40
N ALA A 182 -21.97 -7.08 -35.09
CA ALA A 182 -21.85 -7.41 -36.49
C ALA A 182 -21.56 -6.13 -37.29
N GLY A 183 -20.70 -6.24 -38.31
CA GLY A 183 -20.26 -5.08 -39.12
C GLY A 183 -18.89 -4.54 -38.77
N GLY A 184 -18.17 -5.20 -37.84
CA GLY A 184 -16.76 -4.97 -37.60
C GLY A 184 -16.42 -3.65 -36.92
N GLU A 185 -15.22 -3.16 -37.17
CA GLU A 185 -14.57 -2.06 -36.43
C GLU A 185 -15.30 -0.71 -36.57
N SER A 186 -15.87 -0.44 -37.75
CA SER A 186 -16.62 0.81 -37.98
C SER A 186 -17.88 0.94 -37.15
N VAL A 187 -18.63 -0.16 -36.96
CA VAL A 187 -19.83 -0.19 -36.11
C VAL A 187 -19.44 -0.11 -34.65
N ALA A 188 -18.39 -0.83 -34.22
CA ALA A 188 -17.87 -0.74 -32.88
C ALA A 188 -17.46 0.70 -32.51
N ALA A 189 -16.70 1.37 -33.40
CA ALA A 189 -16.31 2.76 -33.20
C ALA A 189 -17.52 3.73 -33.13
N ALA A 190 -18.56 3.49 -33.90
CA ALA A 190 -19.79 4.30 -33.84
C ALA A 190 -20.53 4.13 -32.49
N VAL A 191 -20.63 2.90 -31.98
CA VAL A 191 -21.21 2.62 -30.66
C VAL A 191 -20.43 3.32 -29.55
N LEU A 192 -19.12 3.22 -29.57
CA LEU A 192 -18.23 3.84 -28.56
C LEU A 192 -18.33 5.36 -28.55
N ARG A 193 -18.31 5.99 -29.76
CA ARG A 193 -18.51 7.45 -29.87
C ARG A 193 -19.86 7.90 -29.33
N GLN A 194 -20.92 7.15 -29.59
CA GLN A 194 -22.27 7.48 -29.09
C GLN A 194 -22.34 7.43 -27.57
N VAL A 195 -21.73 6.43 -26.93
CA VAL A 195 -21.68 6.34 -25.46
C VAL A 195 -20.80 7.45 -24.87
N ALA A 196 -19.66 7.76 -25.48
CA ALA A 196 -18.78 8.85 -25.06
C ALA A 196 -19.46 10.22 -25.08
N SER A 197 -20.34 10.48 -26.07
CA SER A 197 -21.06 11.74 -26.18
C SER A 197 -22.26 11.87 -25.24
N SER A 198 -22.70 10.79 -24.57
CA SER A 198 -23.79 10.84 -23.62
C SER A 198 -23.35 11.52 -22.31
N ALA A 199 -23.81 12.75 -22.08
CA ALA A 199 -23.52 13.56 -20.89
C ALA A 199 -24.27 13.05 -19.64
N GLN A 200 -24.01 11.82 -19.23
CA GLN A 200 -24.56 11.30 -17.98
C GLN A 200 -23.73 11.79 -16.78
N ARG A 201 -24.37 12.46 -15.84
CA ARG A 201 -23.72 12.85 -14.58
C ARG A 201 -23.55 11.62 -13.70
N ILE A 202 -22.36 11.46 -13.12
CA ILE A 202 -22.12 10.52 -12.01
C ILE A 202 -22.06 11.30 -10.70
N PRO A 203 -22.45 10.69 -9.58
CA PRO A 203 -22.22 11.27 -8.27
C PRO A 203 -20.72 11.49 -8.03
N GLN A 204 -20.34 12.70 -7.59
CA GLN A 204 -19.01 12.93 -7.04
C GLN A 204 -18.97 12.39 -5.62
N VAL A 205 -17.97 11.59 -5.30
CA VAL A 205 -17.81 11.00 -3.97
C VAL A 205 -16.71 11.79 -3.24
N ALA A 206 -17.09 12.44 -2.15
CA ALA A 206 -16.14 13.04 -1.20
C ALA A 206 -15.95 12.07 -0.02
N THR A 207 -14.72 11.72 0.27
CA THR A 207 -14.37 10.86 1.41
C THR A 207 -13.61 11.68 2.43
N GLY A 208 -14.05 11.65 3.70
CA GLY A 208 -13.32 12.24 4.83
C GLY A 208 -12.29 11.26 5.41
N ALA A 209 -11.26 11.78 6.07
CA ALA A 209 -10.40 11.01 6.94
C ALA A 209 -10.99 10.96 8.36
N PRO A 210 -10.87 9.85 9.10
CA PRO A 210 -11.32 9.78 10.49
C PRO A 210 -10.44 10.69 11.36
N THR A 211 -11.08 11.50 12.20
CA THR A 211 -10.41 12.40 13.14
C THR A 211 -11.01 12.26 14.55
N LEU A 212 -10.23 12.53 15.57
CA LEU A 212 -10.69 12.51 16.96
C LEU A 212 -11.38 13.82 17.35
N SER A 213 -12.23 13.78 18.37
CA SER A 213 -12.73 14.98 19.01
C SER A 213 -11.61 15.71 19.80
N GLU A 214 -11.82 17.00 20.14
CA GLU A 214 -10.85 17.73 20.98
C GLU A 214 -10.74 17.10 22.38
N GLN A 215 -11.83 16.56 22.90
CA GLN A 215 -11.85 15.88 24.20
C GLN A 215 -11.03 14.59 24.18
N ASP A 216 -11.06 13.82 23.07
CA ASP A 216 -10.26 12.61 22.92
C ASP A 216 -8.77 12.95 22.81
N ILE A 217 -8.40 13.98 22.03
CA ILE A 217 -7.02 14.47 21.95
C ILE A 217 -6.52 14.93 23.32
N GLU A 218 -7.34 15.64 24.09
CA GLU A 218 -6.98 16.08 25.44
C GLU A 218 -6.79 14.88 26.39
N SER A 219 -7.67 13.90 26.33
CA SER A 219 -7.57 12.66 27.11
C SER A 219 -6.26 11.91 26.81
N ILE A 220 -5.89 11.82 25.52
CA ILE A 220 -4.64 11.21 25.10
C ILE A 220 -3.43 12.06 25.52
N ALA A 221 -3.50 13.39 25.40
CA ALA A 221 -2.44 14.29 25.86
C ALA A 221 -2.16 14.17 27.37
N ASN A 222 -3.17 13.84 28.17
CA ASN A 222 -3.01 13.57 29.60
C ASN A 222 -2.33 12.23 29.92
N LEU A 223 -2.34 11.26 28.97
CA LEU A 223 -1.61 9.99 29.10
C LEU A 223 -0.15 10.13 28.75
N VAL A 224 0.20 11.13 27.93
CA VAL A 224 1.53 11.27 27.30
C VAL A 224 2.19 12.53 27.84
N ARG A 225 3.37 12.39 28.43
CA ARG A 225 4.12 13.54 28.99
C ARG A 225 5.47 13.71 28.29
N PRO A 226 5.85 14.95 27.90
CA PRO A 226 7.18 15.22 27.37
C PRO A 226 8.28 14.73 28.31
N GLY A 227 9.29 14.05 27.77
CA GLY A 227 10.42 13.51 28.53
C GLY A 227 10.17 12.21 29.31
N GLN A 228 8.94 11.69 29.31
CA GLN A 228 8.61 10.35 29.83
C GLN A 228 9.40 9.27 29.08
N ARG A 229 9.54 8.08 29.64
CA ARG A 229 10.15 6.92 28.93
C ARG A 229 9.18 6.41 27.84
N GLY A 230 9.07 7.16 26.76
CA GLY A 230 8.17 6.89 25.66
C GLY A 230 8.89 6.56 24.36
N LEU A 231 8.19 5.82 23.47
CA LEU A 231 8.64 5.50 22.14
C LEU A 231 7.55 5.89 21.13
N ILE A 232 7.96 6.46 20.00
CA ILE A 232 7.14 6.45 18.80
C ILE A 232 7.70 5.37 17.87
N VAL A 233 6.81 4.60 17.25
CA VAL A 233 7.19 3.49 16.37
C VAL A 233 6.38 3.59 15.08
N CYS A 234 7.07 3.68 13.96
CA CYS A 234 6.42 3.64 12.65
C CYS A 234 6.77 2.34 11.93
N GLY A 235 5.80 1.49 11.76
CA GLY A 235 5.86 0.30 10.92
C GLY A 235 5.61 0.60 9.45
N PRO A 236 5.51 -0.43 8.59
CA PRO A 236 5.16 -0.28 7.18
C PRO A 236 3.89 0.55 6.97
N GLN A 237 3.97 1.57 6.11
CA GLN A 237 2.86 2.44 5.74
C GLN A 237 3.21 3.19 4.43
N ASP A 238 2.22 3.77 3.76
CA ASP A 238 2.39 4.39 2.44
C ASP A 238 2.01 5.89 2.41
N ASP A 239 1.64 6.53 3.55
CA ASP A 239 1.29 7.96 3.59
C ASP A 239 2.55 8.84 3.57
N PRO A 240 2.78 9.63 2.51
CA PRO A 240 3.98 10.47 2.38
C PRO A 240 4.02 11.65 3.36
N ALA A 241 2.90 12.01 4.00
CA ALA A 241 2.83 13.12 4.95
C ALA A 241 3.16 12.67 6.39
N LEU A 242 3.06 11.38 6.71
CA LEU A 242 3.30 10.87 8.06
C LEU A 242 4.74 11.10 8.54
N PRO A 243 5.81 10.95 7.74
CA PRO A 243 7.17 11.16 8.22
C PRO A 243 7.40 12.51 8.88
N ALA A 244 6.93 13.59 8.27
CA ALA A 244 7.07 14.94 8.85
C ALA A 244 6.24 15.10 10.13
N ALA A 245 4.98 14.63 10.13
CA ALA A 245 4.09 14.74 11.28
C ALA A 245 4.56 13.89 12.48
N ALA A 246 5.05 12.67 12.23
CA ALA A 246 5.61 11.81 13.28
C ALA A 246 6.91 12.38 13.87
N SER A 247 7.77 13.00 13.05
CA SER A 247 8.97 13.68 13.52
C SER A 247 8.65 14.92 14.37
N GLU A 248 7.63 15.68 13.98
CA GLU A 248 7.13 16.80 14.77
C GLU A 248 6.61 16.35 16.15
N LEU A 249 5.82 15.29 16.20
CA LEU A 249 5.33 14.70 17.45
C LEU A 249 6.49 14.16 18.31
N ALA A 250 7.47 13.48 17.67
CA ALA A 250 8.65 12.97 18.37
C ALA A 250 9.43 14.08 19.06
N ARG A 251 9.59 15.22 18.40
CA ARG A 251 10.22 16.40 19.01
C ARG A 251 9.40 16.99 20.16
N ALA A 252 8.09 17.14 19.97
CA ALA A 252 7.20 17.69 21.00
C ALA A 252 7.23 16.84 22.30
N LEU A 253 7.39 15.52 22.17
CA LEU A 253 7.45 14.58 23.27
C LEU A 253 8.87 14.32 23.79
N ALA A 254 9.90 14.69 23.04
CA ALA A 254 11.29 14.27 23.24
C ALA A 254 11.43 12.73 23.31
N PHE A 255 10.73 12.02 22.41
CA PHE A 255 10.74 10.57 22.29
C PHE A 255 11.60 10.10 21.13
N PRO A 256 12.36 9.00 21.27
CA PRO A 256 12.99 8.35 20.14
C PRO A 256 11.93 7.76 19.21
N LEU A 257 12.21 7.81 17.89
CA LEU A 257 11.31 7.42 16.81
C LEU A 257 11.89 6.21 16.08
N LEU A 258 11.37 5.01 16.38
CA LEU A 258 11.79 3.77 15.73
C LEU A 258 11.17 3.68 14.33
N ALA A 259 12.01 3.62 13.32
CA ALA A 259 11.62 3.66 11.91
C ALA A 259 11.83 2.31 11.22
N ASP A 260 10.73 1.61 10.90
CA ASP A 260 10.78 0.49 9.94
C ASP A 260 11.27 1.01 8.58
N PRO A 261 12.02 0.24 7.79
CA PRO A 261 12.50 0.70 6.48
C PRO A 261 11.37 1.03 5.49
N LEU A 262 10.20 0.43 5.66
CA LEU A 262 9.01 0.69 4.85
C LEU A 262 8.07 1.74 5.46
N SER A 263 8.51 2.45 6.49
CA SER A 263 7.74 3.53 7.13
C SER A 263 7.80 4.86 6.38
N GLY A 264 8.73 5.01 5.42
CA GLY A 264 9.06 6.28 4.78
C GLY A 264 9.94 7.22 5.62
N LEU A 265 10.23 6.87 6.88
CA LEU A 265 10.96 7.73 7.82
C LEU A 265 12.48 7.70 7.68
N ARG A 266 13.04 6.60 7.14
CA ARG A 266 14.51 6.49 6.99
C ARG A 266 15.08 7.40 5.90
N CYS A 267 14.26 7.86 4.92
CA CYS A 267 14.70 8.63 3.77
C CYS A 267 13.84 9.88 3.61
N GLY A 268 14.47 11.05 3.43
CA GLY A 268 13.72 12.29 3.16
C GLY A 268 14.28 13.51 3.86
N GLU A 269 13.64 14.65 3.63
CA GLU A 269 14.06 15.97 4.13
C GLU A 269 13.49 16.32 5.50
N HIS A 270 12.57 15.51 6.04
CA HIS A 270 12.00 15.71 7.38
C HIS A 270 13.09 15.58 8.47
N ASP A 271 12.81 16.09 9.65
CA ASP A 271 13.74 16.00 10.79
C ASP A 271 13.94 14.53 11.20
N ARG A 272 15.21 14.09 11.16
CA ARG A 272 15.62 12.72 11.49
C ARG A 272 16.46 12.64 12.76
N SER A 273 16.59 13.73 13.49
CA SER A 273 17.45 13.81 14.67
C SER A 273 17.09 12.81 15.79
N LEU A 274 15.83 12.35 15.81
CA LEU A 274 15.33 11.40 16.79
C LEU A 274 15.04 10.01 16.21
N ILE A 275 15.40 9.76 14.93
CA ILE A 275 15.17 8.47 14.27
C ILE A 275 16.17 7.42 14.77
N ILE A 276 15.61 6.28 15.12
CA ILE A 276 16.30 5.06 15.50
C ILE A 276 16.08 4.04 14.40
N ASP A 277 17.11 3.74 13.63
CA ASP A 277 17.04 2.85 12.47
C ASP A 277 17.83 1.53 12.63
N ALA A 278 18.64 1.43 13.69
CA ALA A 278 19.42 0.22 14.02
C ALA A 278 18.84 -0.56 15.21
N TYR A 279 17.57 -0.27 15.60
CA TYR A 279 16.95 -0.87 16.78
C TYR A 279 16.87 -2.40 16.71
N ASP A 280 16.72 -3.01 15.54
CA ASP A 280 16.71 -4.46 15.39
C ASP A 280 17.99 -5.11 15.94
N ALA A 281 19.14 -4.46 15.80
CA ALA A 281 20.42 -4.99 16.25
C ALA A 281 20.51 -5.01 17.79
N PHE A 282 20.28 -3.88 18.47
CA PHE A 282 20.51 -3.80 19.91
C PHE A 282 19.31 -4.28 20.75
N LEU A 283 18.11 -4.34 20.21
CA LEU A 283 16.95 -5.00 20.86
C LEU A 283 17.08 -6.52 20.94
N ARG A 284 18.07 -7.12 20.30
CA ARG A 284 18.45 -8.55 20.47
C ARG A 284 19.28 -8.79 21.73
N THR A 285 19.81 -7.70 22.34
CA THR A 285 20.67 -7.80 23.52
C THR A 285 19.84 -7.78 24.79
N ARG A 286 19.84 -8.90 25.53
CA ARG A 286 19.03 -9.08 26.75
C ARG A 286 19.28 -8.00 27.78
N GLU A 287 20.54 -7.68 28.08
CA GLU A 287 20.93 -6.65 29.05
C GLU A 287 20.38 -5.25 28.69
N TRP A 288 20.29 -4.94 27.39
CA TRP A 288 19.67 -3.70 26.92
C TRP A 288 18.16 -3.71 27.20
N VAL A 289 17.48 -4.78 26.78
CA VAL A 289 16.03 -4.93 26.93
C VAL A 289 15.58 -4.90 28.39
N GLU A 290 16.34 -5.51 29.31
CA GLU A 290 16.08 -5.48 30.74
C GLU A 290 16.22 -4.09 31.37
N ARG A 291 17.17 -3.29 30.89
CA ARG A 291 17.49 -1.96 31.45
C ARG A 291 16.62 -0.86 30.87
N VAL A 292 16.24 -0.94 29.60
CA VAL A 292 15.62 0.15 28.84
C VAL A 292 14.19 -0.21 28.50
N ARG A 293 13.25 0.12 29.41
CA ARG A 293 11.81 -0.20 29.27
C ARG A 293 11.00 1.07 29.08
N PRO A 294 10.07 1.10 28.07
CA PRO A 294 9.18 2.21 27.89
C PRO A 294 7.99 2.14 28.86
N GLU A 295 7.48 3.28 29.27
CA GLU A 295 6.19 3.42 29.96
C GLU A 295 5.05 3.55 28.96
N ILE A 296 5.33 4.15 27.80
CA ILE A 296 4.36 4.39 26.74
C ILE A 296 4.94 4.15 25.35
N VAL A 297 4.14 3.57 24.48
CA VAL A 297 4.46 3.38 23.05
C VAL A 297 3.32 3.93 22.21
N ILE A 298 3.62 4.79 21.25
CA ILE A 298 2.68 5.24 20.22
C ILE A 298 3.11 4.60 18.90
N ARG A 299 2.29 3.73 18.32
CA ARG A 299 2.60 3.03 17.09
C ARG A 299 1.70 3.45 15.94
N PHE A 300 2.34 3.81 14.82
CA PHE A 300 1.72 4.09 13.54
C PHE A 300 2.02 2.96 12.54
N GLY A 301 1.05 2.68 11.66
CA GLY A 301 1.20 1.67 10.62
C GLY A 301 1.13 0.22 11.15
N ALA A 302 1.55 -0.71 10.30
CA ALA A 302 1.58 -2.13 10.64
C ALA A 302 2.66 -2.45 11.69
N MET A 303 2.69 -3.70 12.18
CA MET A 303 3.78 -4.16 13.04
C MET A 303 5.11 -4.09 12.27
N PRO A 304 6.18 -3.49 12.86
CA PRO A 304 7.50 -3.45 12.24
C PRO A 304 8.03 -4.82 11.80
N THR A 305 8.86 -4.82 10.78
CA THR A 305 9.52 -6.01 10.23
C THR A 305 10.39 -6.71 11.28
N SER A 306 10.98 -5.95 12.20
CA SER A 306 11.85 -6.46 13.27
C SER A 306 11.13 -7.40 14.25
N LYS A 307 11.58 -8.64 14.28
CA LYS A 307 11.15 -9.59 15.32
C LYS A 307 11.64 -9.17 16.71
N ALA A 308 12.80 -8.53 16.78
CA ALA A 308 13.39 -8.08 18.05
C ALA A 308 12.51 -7.03 18.73
N TYR A 309 11.92 -6.10 17.97
CA TYR A 309 10.95 -5.13 18.49
C TYR A 309 9.71 -5.81 19.09
N ARG A 310 9.13 -6.79 18.40
CA ARG A 310 7.98 -7.52 18.92
C ARG A 310 8.30 -8.22 20.24
N LEU A 311 9.43 -8.94 20.30
CA LEU A 311 9.89 -9.63 21.53
C LEU A 311 10.17 -8.64 22.66
N TYR A 312 10.66 -7.44 22.34
CA TYR A 312 10.90 -6.36 23.31
C TYR A 312 9.60 -5.90 23.97
N LEU A 313 8.51 -5.74 23.20
CA LEU A 313 7.20 -5.42 23.77
C LEU A 313 6.66 -6.56 24.67
N GLU A 314 6.72 -7.81 24.16
CA GLU A 314 6.25 -9.00 24.89
C GLU A 314 7.03 -9.20 26.21
N TYR A 315 8.32 -8.90 26.21
CA TYR A 315 9.17 -8.99 27.42
C TYR A 315 8.79 -7.92 28.47
N GLY A 316 8.48 -6.71 28.04
CA GLY A 316 8.10 -5.60 28.93
C GLY A 316 6.85 -5.89 29.76
N GLU A 317 5.89 -6.61 29.19
CA GLU A 317 4.61 -6.98 29.87
C GLU A 317 4.75 -8.13 30.90
N SER A 318 5.78 -8.95 30.80
CA SER A 318 5.92 -10.15 31.65
C SER A 318 6.31 -9.86 33.10
N GLU A 319 6.72 -8.64 33.44
CA GLU A 319 7.29 -8.27 34.74
C GLU A 319 6.63 -7.07 35.46
N HIS A 320 5.32 -7.11 35.64
CA HIS A 320 4.56 -6.26 36.58
C HIS A 320 4.42 -4.76 36.22
N GLU A 321 5.05 -4.23 35.16
CA GLU A 321 4.83 -2.88 34.66
C GLU A 321 4.12 -2.93 33.30
N ARG A 322 2.85 -2.55 33.26
CA ARG A 322 2.08 -2.48 32.02
C ARG A 322 2.52 -1.29 31.18
N ILE A 323 2.90 -1.54 29.94
CA ILE A 323 3.18 -0.50 28.94
C ILE A 323 1.85 0.10 28.47
N THR A 324 1.70 1.40 28.50
CA THR A 324 0.59 2.08 27.81
C THR A 324 0.88 2.05 26.31
N HIS A 325 0.18 1.21 25.55
CA HIS A 325 0.43 1.01 24.13
C HIS A 325 -0.73 1.53 23.28
N LEU A 326 -0.50 2.64 22.57
CA LEU A 326 -1.44 3.28 21.66
C LEU A 326 -1.15 2.82 20.24
N VAL A 327 -2.14 2.23 19.55
CA VAL A 327 -2.06 1.87 18.13
C VAL A 327 -2.98 2.79 17.36
N VAL A 328 -2.40 3.64 16.51
CA VAL A 328 -3.13 4.62 15.71
C VAL A 328 -3.29 4.10 14.28
N ASP A 329 -4.53 3.87 13.87
CA ASP A 329 -4.86 3.31 12.57
C ASP A 329 -6.19 3.87 12.03
N PRO A 330 -6.22 4.43 10.80
CA PRO A 330 -7.43 5.02 10.25
C PRO A 330 -8.45 3.97 9.80
N GLY A 331 -8.03 2.72 9.62
CA GLY A 331 -8.84 1.67 9.00
C GLY A 331 -9.74 0.87 9.92
N GLY A 332 -9.75 1.15 11.22
CA GLY A 332 -10.57 0.43 12.19
C GLY A 332 -10.17 -1.04 12.40
N GLN A 333 -8.98 -1.44 11.98
CA GLN A 333 -8.45 -2.78 12.20
C GLN A 333 -7.59 -2.81 13.47
N TRP A 334 -7.59 -3.96 14.14
CA TRP A 334 -6.74 -4.19 15.30
C TRP A 334 -5.38 -4.71 14.82
N LEU A 335 -4.51 -3.80 14.40
CA LEU A 335 -3.18 -4.13 13.86
C LEU A 335 -2.17 -4.46 14.96
N ASP A 336 -2.56 -5.24 15.93
CA ASP A 336 -1.69 -5.65 17.04
C ASP A 336 -1.65 -7.17 17.22
N PRO A 337 -0.68 -7.87 16.61
CA PRO A 337 -0.53 -9.31 16.74
C PRO A 337 -0.01 -9.74 18.12
N THR A 338 0.38 -8.80 18.98
CA THR A 338 0.83 -9.10 20.35
C THR A 338 -0.30 -9.09 21.37
N TYR A 339 -1.45 -8.48 21.03
CA TYR A 339 -2.57 -8.23 21.94
C TYR A 339 -2.19 -7.38 23.18
N LEU A 340 -1.14 -6.56 23.06
CA LEU A 340 -0.64 -5.69 24.13
C LEU A 340 -1.15 -4.24 24.02
N ALA A 341 -1.86 -3.91 22.94
CA ALA A 341 -2.44 -2.57 22.77
C ALA A 341 -3.43 -2.27 23.91
N THR A 342 -3.19 -1.19 24.65
CA THR A 342 -4.10 -0.69 25.66
C THR A 342 -5.13 0.27 25.06
N HIS A 343 -4.77 0.93 23.95
CA HIS A 343 -5.64 1.86 23.22
C HIS A 343 -5.53 1.60 21.72
N VAL A 344 -6.66 1.40 21.07
CA VAL A 344 -6.77 1.35 19.61
C VAL A 344 -7.48 2.61 19.15
N ILE A 345 -6.79 3.45 18.40
CA ILE A 345 -7.22 4.79 18.04
C ILE A 345 -7.53 4.83 16.54
N HIS A 346 -8.81 5.01 16.19
CA HIS A 346 -9.26 5.10 14.81
C HIS A 346 -9.20 6.54 14.33
N ALA A 347 -8.01 6.97 13.90
CA ALA A 347 -7.78 8.32 13.43
C ALA A 347 -6.73 8.32 12.31
N ASP A 348 -6.76 9.35 11.49
CA ASP A 348 -5.70 9.67 10.55
C ASP A 348 -4.39 9.94 11.31
N PRO A 349 -3.29 9.19 11.03
CA PRO A 349 -2.05 9.32 11.79
C PRO A 349 -1.39 10.69 11.66
N VAL A 350 -1.57 11.38 10.53
CA VAL A 350 -1.02 12.73 10.30
C VAL A 350 -1.78 13.77 11.11
N ASP A 351 -3.11 13.73 11.04
CA ASP A 351 -3.98 14.60 11.85
C ASP A 351 -3.75 14.39 13.35
N PHE A 352 -3.74 13.13 13.78
CA PHE A 352 -3.45 12.75 15.17
C PHE A 352 -2.11 13.31 15.63
N SER A 353 -1.04 13.09 14.86
CA SER A 353 0.31 13.51 15.25
C SER A 353 0.41 15.03 15.39
N ARG A 354 -0.13 15.78 14.42
CA ARG A 354 -0.10 17.26 14.44
C ARG A 354 -0.91 17.84 15.58
N ARG A 355 -2.15 17.37 15.78
CA ARG A 355 -3.02 17.89 16.84
C ARG A 355 -2.47 17.56 18.22
N LEU A 356 -1.94 16.36 18.42
CA LEU A 356 -1.32 15.99 19.68
C LEU A 356 -0.06 16.83 19.94
N ALA A 357 0.82 17.01 18.94
CA ALA A 357 2.00 17.86 19.07
C ALA A 357 1.63 19.32 19.38
N GLN A 358 0.63 19.88 18.70
CA GLN A 358 0.13 21.22 18.96
C GLN A 358 -0.42 21.37 20.37
N ARG A 359 -1.22 20.41 20.84
CA ARG A 359 -1.79 20.42 22.20
C ARG A 359 -0.72 20.40 23.29
N LEU A 360 0.33 19.62 23.09
CA LEU A 360 1.47 19.52 24.00
C LEU A 360 2.34 20.80 23.98
N GLY A 361 2.52 21.41 22.81
CA GLY A 361 3.26 22.67 22.67
C GLY A 361 2.58 23.87 23.35
N THR A 362 1.26 23.90 23.38
CA THR A 362 0.48 24.96 24.10
C THR A 362 0.43 24.76 25.61
N SER A 363 0.75 23.57 26.10
CA SER A 363 0.73 23.22 27.53
C SER A 363 2.08 23.39 28.23
N ALA A 364 3.16 23.71 27.47
CA ALA A 364 4.46 23.98 28.05
C ALA A 364 4.38 25.32 28.88
N PRO A 365 4.72 25.31 30.17
CA PRO A 365 4.73 26.53 30.95
C PRO A 365 5.75 27.53 30.39
N ASP A 366 5.40 28.82 30.40
CA ASP A 366 6.18 29.98 29.89
C ASP A 366 7.56 30.18 30.60
N HIS A 367 7.99 29.23 31.40
CA HIS A 367 9.16 29.34 32.28
C HIS A 367 10.45 28.72 31.72
N ALA A 368 10.50 28.33 30.44
CA ALA A 368 11.75 27.89 29.80
C ALA A 368 12.36 28.99 28.92
N LYS A 369 12.26 30.27 29.31
CA LYS A 369 13.21 31.27 28.82
C LYS A 369 14.43 31.22 29.72
N ASP A 370 15.33 30.27 29.40
CA ASP A 370 16.68 30.31 29.94
C ASP A 370 17.43 31.48 29.31
N GLU A 371 17.93 32.41 30.16
CA GLU A 371 18.65 33.63 29.75
C GLU A 371 20.04 33.35 29.12
N SER A 372 20.37 32.12 28.87
CA SER A 372 21.58 31.73 28.12
C SER A 372 21.25 31.58 26.63
N GLY A 373 21.48 32.64 25.86
CA GLY A 373 21.27 32.75 24.42
C GLY A 373 22.00 31.71 23.54
N VAL A 374 21.78 30.43 23.80
CA VAL A 374 22.29 29.28 23.01
C VAL A 374 21.12 28.69 22.24
N ASP A 375 21.28 28.66 20.92
CA ASP A 375 20.44 28.07 19.89
C ASP A 375 19.41 27.05 20.38
N GLY A 376 18.13 27.22 19.96
CA GLY A 376 16.94 26.41 20.31
C GLY A 376 17.03 24.91 19.99
N ARG A 377 18.05 24.24 20.52
CA ARG A 377 18.13 22.78 20.56
C ARG A 377 17.19 22.28 21.65
N ALA A 378 16.11 21.63 21.24
CA ALA A 378 15.22 20.90 22.16
C ALA A 378 16.05 20.08 23.15
N VAL A 379 15.77 20.22 24.46
CA VAL A 379 16.45 19.46 25.52
C VAL A 379 16.13 17.98 25.32
N VAL A 380 17.08 17.24 24.76
CA VAL A 380 16.93 15.77 24.56
C VAL A 380 16.95 15.12 25.95
N SER A 381 15.85 14.43 26.31
CA SER A 381 15.77 13.71 27.60
C SER A 381 16.86 12.65 27.73
N THR A 382 17.23 12.30 28.97
CA THR A 382 18.21 11.21 29.22
C THR A 382 17.76 9.89 28.57
N TRP A 383 16.45 9.60 28.59
CA TRP A 383 15.86 8.47 27.91
C TRP A 383 16.12 8.49 26.40
N CYS A 384 15.79 9.58 25.74
CA CYS A 384 15.98 9.71 24.30
C CYS A 384 17.46 9.62 23.92
N ARG A 385 18.35 10.24 24.70
CA ARG A 385 19.81 10.20 24.49
C ARG A 385 20.34 8.77 24.53
N GLN A 386 19.90 7.94 25.46
CA GLN A 386 20.32 6.53 25.54
C GLN A 386 20.02 5.77 24.25
N TRP A 387 18.82 6.00 23.66
CA TRP A 387 18.44 5.38 22.38
C TRP A 387 19.30 5.86 21.22
N LEU A 388 19.54 7.16 21.14
CA LEU A 388 20.38 7.76 20.10
C LEU A 388 21.83 7.25 20.16
N GLU A 389 22.43 7.20 21.36
CA GLU A 389 23.78 6.67 21.57
C GLU A 389 23.88 5.18 21.21
N ALA A 390 22.86 4.38 21.55
CA ALA A 390 22.81 2.97 21.17
C ALA A 390 22.69 2.80 19.64
N ASN A 391 21.84 3.61 19.00
CA ASN A 391 21.69 3.62 17.55
C ASN A 391 23.00 3.94 16.84
N GLU A 392 23.65 5.02 17.24
CA GLU A 392 24.94 5.44 16.67
C GLU A 392 26.04 4.39 16.90
N LYS A 393 26.10 3.81 18.09
CA LYS A 393 27.06 2.74 18.41
C LYS A 393 26.79 1.50 17.53
N ALA A 394 25.53 1.09 17.40
CA ALA A 394 25.16 -0.05 16.57
C ALA A 394 25.54 0.18 15.10
N ARG A 395 25.26 1.36 14.55
CA ARG A 395 25.67 1.71 13.17
C ARG A 395 27.18 1.66 12.99
N ARG A 396 27.95 2.31 13.85
CA ARG A 396 29.41 2.28 13.78
C ARG A 396 29.99 0.86 13.87
N VAL A 397 29.43 0.01 14.73
CA VAL A 397 29.89 -1.38 14.85
C VAL A 397 29.55 -2.15 13.58
N MET A 398 28.34 -2.03 13.04
CA MET A 398 27.95 -2.70 11.80
C MET A 398 28.82 -2.27 10.62
N GLU A 399 29.03 -0.98 10.43
CA GLU A 399 29.91 -0.44 9.36
C GLU A 399 31.33 -1.00 9.46
N ARG A 400 31.91 -1.01 10.67
CA ARG A 400 33.23 -1.56 10.90
C ARG A 400 33.33 -3.06 10.63
N GLU A 401 32.34 -3.83 11.06
CA GLU A 401 32.34 -5.28 10.85
C GLU A 401 32.07 -5.63 9.38
N ILE A 402 31.13 -4.95 8.70
CA ILE A 402 30.89 -5.11 7.26
C ILE A 402 32.17 -4.87 6.45
N ALA A 403 32.94 -3.82 6.79
CA ALA A 403 34.20 -3.52 6.10
C ALA A 403 35.29 -4.59 6.29
N ARG A 404 35.13 -5.51 7.24
CA ARG A 404 36.05 -6.63 7.48
C ARG A 404 35.74 -7.90 6.72
N PHE A 405 34.50 -8.01 6.18
CA PHE A 405 34.14 -9.18 5.38
C PHE A 405 34.90 -9.18 4.06
N ALA A 406 35.64 -10.25 3.82
CA ALA A 406 36.40 -10.43 2.58
C ALA A 406 35.47 -10.89 1.43
N GLU A 407 34.42 -11.59 1.75
CA GLU A 407 33.43 -12.12 0.79
C GLU A 407 32.10 -11.34 0.87
N PRO A 408 31.42 -11.12 -0.24
CA PRO A 408 30.08 -10.54 -0.22
C PRO A 408 29.10 -11.40 0.57
N PHE A 409 28.20 -10.75 1.33
CA PHE A 409 27.06 -11.39 1.98
C PHE A 409 25.78 -10.58 1.65
N GLU A 410 24.63 -11.22 1.76
CA GLU A 410 23.35 -10.67 1.26
C GLU A 410 23.03 -9.29 1.86
N GLY A 411 23.20 -9.14 3.17
CA GLY A 411 22.93 -7.87 3.87
C GLY A 411 23.87 -6.73 3.47
N GLY A 412 25.06 -7.05 2.97
CA GLY A 412 26.07 -6.07 2.55
C GLY A 412 25.66 -5.21 1.35
N ILE A 413 24.68 -5.64 0.57
CA ILE A 413 24.18 -4.84 -0.56
C ILE A 413 23.45 -3.56 -0.10
N PHE A 414 22.79 -3.57 1.04
CA PHE A 414 21.96 -2.45 1.48
C PHE A 414 22.71 -1.17 1.84
N PRO A 415 23.86 -1.20 2.52
CA PRO A 415 24.73 -0.02 2.67
C PRO A 415 25.17 0.56 1.32
N VAL A 416 25.52 -0.29 0.35
CA VAL A 416 25.91 0.13 -1.00
C VAL A 416 24.74 0.79 -1.73
N LEU A 417 23.57 0.19 -1.70
CA LEU A 417 22.35 0.76 -2.30
C LEU A 417 21.97 2.08 -1.61
N ASN A 418 22.13 2.18 -0.29
CA ASN A 418 21.87 3.41 0.45
C ASN A 418 22.73 4.58 -0.05
N GLU A 419 23.98 4.34 -0.34
CA GLU A 419 24.90 5.34 -0.86
C GLU A 419 24.65 5.67 -2.34
N MET A 420 24.46 4.64 -3.18
CA MET A 420 24.46 4.78 -4.64
C MET A 420 23.12 5.21 -5.24
N LEU A 421 21.98 4.81 -4.65
CA LEU A 421 20.67 5.03 -5.28
C LEU A 421 20.32 6.52 -5.35
N PRO A 422 19.98 7.05 -6.53
CA PRO A 422 19.47 8.41 -6.69
C PRO A 422 18.05 8.56 -6.15
N SER A 423 17.55 9.79 -6.06
CA SER A 423 16.23 10.09 -5.47
C SER A 423 15.04 9.79 -6.37
N ASP A 424 15.27 9.63 -7.65
CA ASP A 424 14.23 9.34 -8.67
C ASP A 424 13.99 7.86 -8.93
N VAL A 425 14.69 7.00 -8.19
CA VAL A 425 14.53 5.54 -8.23
C VAL A 425 13.61 5.07 -7.11
N THR A 426 12.86 4.00 -7.36
CA THR A 426 12.16 3.25 -6.30
C THR A 426 12.96 1.99 -5.95
N LEU A 427 13.24 1.77 -4.68
CA LEU A 427 13.76 0.51 -4.16
C LEU A 427 12.57 -0.39 -3.80
N PHE A 428 12.43 -1.51 -4.51
CA PHE A 428 11.43 -2.53 -4.19
C PHE A 428 12.10 -3.73 -3.55
N VAL A 429 11.65 -4.14 -2.37
CA VAL A 429 12.31 -5.20 -1.61
C VAL A 429 11.38 -6.38 -1.39
N GLY A 430 11.90 -7.56 -1.72
CA GLY A 430 11.22 -8.82 -1.54
C GLY A 430 11.09 -9.25 -0.09
N ASN A 431 10.14 -10.14 0.15
CA ASN A 431 9.93 -10.76 1.45
C ASN A 431 11.04 -11.78 1.80
N SER A 432 10.96 -12.37 2.98
CA SER A 432 11.95 -13.28 3.57
C SER A 432 13.21 -12.54 4.05
N MET A 433 14.41 -12.89 3.59
CA MET A 433 15.66 -12.24 4.05
C MET A 433 15.82 -10.82 3.52
N PRO A 434 15.56 -10.50 2.23
CA PRO A 434 15.79 -9.15 1.71
C PRO A 434 15.20 -8.02 2.57
N VAL A 435 13.94 -8.13 2.99
CA VAL A 435 13.31 -7.08 3.82
C VAL A 435 13.87 -7.01 5.25
N ARG A 436 14.36 -8.14 5.79
CA ARG A 436 15.00 -8.17 7.11
C ARG A 436 16.42 -7.58 7.05
N ASP A 437 17.14 -7.86 5.98
CA ASP A 437 18.48 -7.30 5.73
C ASP A 437 18.38 -5.80 5.44
N LEU A 438 17.34 -5.37 4.71
CA LEU A 438 17.00 -3.95 4.58
C LEU A 438 16.80 -3.30 5.96
N ASP A 439 16.02 -3.93 6.84
CA ASP A 439 15.77 -3.41 8.19
C ASP A 439 17.06 -3.27 9.01
N SER A 440 17.92 -4.29 8.96
CA SER A 440 19.17 -4.31 9.73
C SER A 440 20.24 -3.38 9.17
N PHE A 441 20.46 -3.38 7.85
CA PHE A 441 21.65 -2.79 7.23
C PHE A 441 21.43 -1.46 6.50
N PHE A 442 20.18 -1.11 6.16
CA PHE A 442 19.88 0.16 5.48
C PHE A 442 19.68 1.29 6.49
N GLY A 443 20.65 2.19 6.58
CA GLY A 443 20.61 3.34 7.50
C GLY A 443 19.77 4.51 6.97
N SER A 444 19.46 5.45 7.86
CA SER A 444 18.79 6.71 7.51
C SER A 444 19.63 7.58 6.59
N ARG A 445 18.98 8.28 5.65
CA ARG A 445 19.63 9.22 4.72
C ARG A 445 18.76 10.46 4.48
N GLN A 446 19.41 11.61 4.25
CA GLN A 446 18.71 12.86 3.96
C GLN A 446 18.06 12.85 2.57
N ARG A 447 18.76 12.25 1.61
CA ARG A 447 18.29 12.16 0.23
C ARG A 447 17.02 11.31 0.17
N PRO A 448 15.93 11.79 -0.43
CA PRO A 448 14.71 11.01 -0.57
C PRO A 448 14.94 9.70 -1.32
N LEU A 449 14.26 8.66 -0.92
CA LEU A 449 14.18 7.38 -1.63
C LEU A 449 12.83 6.75 -1.27
N ARG A 450 12.09 6.33 -2.28
CA ARG A 450 10.89 5.56 -2.05
C ARG A 450 11.25 4.08 -1.92
N ILE A 451 10.86 3.48 -0.80
CA ILE A 451 11.06 2.05 -0.54
C ILE A 451 9.70 1.38 -0.48
N LEU A 452 9.50 0.35 -1.30
CA LEU A 452 8.25 -0.42 -1.39
C LEU A 452 8.49 -1.90 -1.17
N GLY A 453 7.43 -2.63 -0.79
CA GLY A 453 7.42 -4.08 -0.67
C GLY A 453 5.99 -4.60 -0.52
N ASN A 454 5.75 -5.89 -0.73
CA ASN A 454 4.46 -6.52 -0.53
C ASN A 454 4.37 -7.03 0.92
N ARG A 455 3.82 -6.21 1.83
CA ARG A 455 3.76 -6.49 3.26
C ARG A 455 2.34 -6.74 3.79
N GLY A 456 1.39 -6.98 2.92
CA GLY A 456 0.04 -7.38 3.31
C GLY A 456 -0.03 -8.83 3.79
N ALA A 457 0.22 -9.76 2.89
CA ALA A 457 0.27 -11.20 3.17
C ALA A 457 1.70 -11.75 3.29
N ASN A 458 2.70 -10.96 2.93
CA ASN A 458 4.13 -11.31 2.97
C ASN A 458 4.50 -12.50 2.07
N GLY A 459 3.80 -12.72 0.96
CA GLY A 459 4.07 -13.78 -0.02
C GLY A 459 5.36 -13.54 -0.80
N ILE A 460 5.91 -14.61 -1.38
CA ILE A 460 7.08 -14.53 -2.27
C ILE A 460 6.67 -14.47 -3.74
N ASP A 461 5.39 -14.61 -4.03
CA ASP A 461 4.79 -14.54 -5.36
C ASP A 461 4.60 -13.10 -5.83
N GLY A 462 4.66 -12.89 -7.12
CA GLY A 462 4.32 -11.63 -7.79
C GLY A 462 5.25 -10.45 -7.49
N LEU A 463 6.42 -10.65 -6.90
CA LEU A 463 7.32 -9.55 -6.51
C LEU A 463 7.90 -8.83 -7.72
N THR A 464 8.33 -9.58 -8.75
CA THR A 464 8.84 -9.01 -10.01
C THR A 464 7.76 -8.23 -10.74
N SER A 465 6.55 -8.81 -10.84
CA SER A 465 5.40 -8.16 -11.46
C SER A 465 4.98 -6.88 -10.71
N THR A 466 5.00 -6.90 -9.36
CA THR A 466 4.69 -5.71 -8.57
C THR A 466 5.73 -4.60 -8.76
N ALA A 467 7.02 -4.95 -8.78
CA ALA A 467 8.10 -4.00 -9.05
C ALA A 467 7.97 -3.35 -10.43
N LEU A 468 7.67 -4.14 -11.46
CA LEU A 468 7.40 -3.64 -12.82
C LEU A 468 6.13 -2.79 -12.88
N GLY A 469 5.09 -3.15 -12.13
CA GLY A 469 3.90 -2.32 -11.98
C GLY A 469 4.22 -0.96 -11.34
N ALA A 470 5.10 -0.93 -10.34
CA ALA A 470 5.56 0.31 -9.74
C ALA A 470 6.35 1.18 -10.75
N ALA A 471 7.21 0.58 -11.57
CA ALA A 471 7.90 1.28 -12.66
C ALA A 471 6.90 1.85 -13.68
N ALA A 472 5.90 1.06 -14.06
CA ALA A 472 4.85 1.47 -15.00
C ALA A 472 4.00 2.63 -14.48
N GLY A 473 3.66 2.61 -13.18
CA GLY A 473 2.84 3.66 -12.55
C GLY A 473 3.58 4.97 -12.37
N THR A 474 4.86 4.92 -12.00
CA THR A 474 5.67 6.11 -11.74
C THR A 474 6.44 6.63 -12.95
N GLN A 475 6.61 5.81 -13.98
CA GLN A 475 7.51 6.06 -15.12
C GLN A 475 8.95 6.37 -14.66
N ARG A 476 9.40 5.67 -13.61
CA ARG A 476 10.74 5.80 -13.02
C ARG A 476 11.39 4.44 -12.87
N PRO A 477 12.73 4.37 -12.88
CA PRO A 477 13.43 3.11 -12.67
C PRO A 477 13.11 2.49 -11.31
N VAL A 478 13.10 1.16 -11.27
CA VAL A 478 12.95 0.39 -10.04
C VAL A 478 14.16 -0.52 -9.85
N VAL A 479 14.70 -0.55 -8.66
CA VAL A 479 15.67 -1.54 -8.22
C VAL A 479 14.95 -2.56 -7.34
N LEU A 480 14.88 -3.79 -7.79
CA LEU A 480 14.27 -4.92 -7.08
C LEU A 480 15.35 -5.74 -6.40
N VAL A 481 15.33 -5.79 -5.07
CA VAL A 481 16.15 -6.75 -4.30
C VAL A 481 15.27 -7.93 -3.92
N VAL A 482 15.62 -9.13 -4.40
CA VAL A 482 14.75 -10.30 -4.28
C VAL A 482 15.58 -11.58 -4.14
N GLY A 483 15.10 -12.55 -3.36
CA GLY A 483 15.72 -13.87 -3.28
C GLY A 483 15.43 -14.72 -4.53
N ASP A 484 16.30 -15.69 -4.80
CA ASP A 484 16.28 -16.60 -5.94
C ASP A 484 14.93 -17.31 -6.15
N LEU A 485 14.38 -17.92 -5.10
CA LEU A 485 13.08 -18.60 -5.17
C LEU A 485 11.93 -17.65 -5.49
N SER A 486 11.95 -16.45 -4.92
CA SER A 486 10.93 -15.44 -5.19
C SER A 486 11.02 -14.93 -6.63
N PHE A 487 12.23 -14.73 -7.14
CA PHE A 487 12.47 -14.33 -8.51
C PHE A 487 12.02 -15.42 -9.47
N TYR A 488 12.40 -16.67 -9.23
CA TYR A 488 11.97 -17.82 -10.03
C TYR A 488 10.44 -17.98 -10.05
N HIS A 489 9.78 -17.75 -8.91
CA HIS A 489 8.34 -17.89 -8.77
C HIS A 489 7.55 -16.92 -9.67
N ASP A 490 8.11 -15.78 -10.05
CA ASP A 490 7.43 -14.73 -10.84
C ASP A 490 8.22 -14.32 -12.10
N LEU A 491 8.90 -15.29 -12.73
CA LEU A 491 9.65 -15.06 -13.97
C LEU A 491 8.77 -14.54 -15.12
N ASN A 492 7.52 -14.99 -15.19
CA ASN A 492 6.58 -14.57 -16.24
C ASN A 492 6.32 -13.06 -16.21
N GLY A 493 6.48 -12.40 -15.06
CA GLY A 493 6.38 -10.95 -14.92
C GLY A 493 7.36 -10.19 -15.81
N LEU A 494 8.54 -10.74 -16.08
CA LEU A 494 9.57 -10.12 -16.91
C LEU A 494 9.13 -9.83 -18.34
N LEU A 495 8.12 -10.52 -18.87
CA LEU A 495 7.58 -10.23 -20.21
C LEU A 495 7.11 -8.78 -20.33
N SER A 496 6.58 -8.21 -19.25
CA SER A 496 6.11 -6.82 -19.24
C SER A 496 7.26 -5.80 -19.30
N ALA A 497 8.44 -6.12 -18.78
CA ALA A 497 9.61 -5.26 -18.85
C ALA A 497 9.98 -4.97 -20.31
N GLN A 498 10.08 -6.01 -21.13
CA GLN A 498 10.38 -5.88 -22.56
C GLN A 498 9.21 -5.23 -23.33
N GLN A 499 7.99 -5.69 -23.08
CA GLN A 499 6.80 -5.23 -23.82
C GLN A 499 6.55 -3.73 -23.66
N TYR A 500 6.86 -3.17 -22.51
CA TYR A 500 6.58 -1.77 -22.16
C TYR A 500 7.83 -0.92 -21.96
N ALA A 501 9.01 -1.46 -22.25
CA ALA A 501 10.30 -0.79 -22.05
C ALA A 501 10.42 -0.19 -20.64
N LEU A 502 10.14 -1.02 -19.62
CA LEU A 502 10.20 -0.59 -18.21
C LEU A 502 11.60 -0.81 -17.65
N ASP A 503 12.11 0.20 -16.97
CA ASP A 503 13.44 0.18 -16.35
C ASP A 503 13.40 -0.57 -15.01
N LEU A 504 13.96 -1.79 -15.02
CA LEU A 504 14.09 -2.64 -13.84
C LEU A 504 15.52 -3.15 -13.71
N VAL A 505 16.13 -2.91 -12.56
CA VAL A 505 17.37 -3.56 -12.14
C VAL A 505 17.03 -4.62 -11.09
N VAL A 506 17.44 -5.85 -11.30
CA VAL A 506 17.24 -6.95 -10.34
C VAL A 506 18.55 -7.25 -9.64
N VAL A 507 18.51 -7.21 -8.32
CA VAL A 507 19.57 -7.64 -7.41
C VAL A 507 19.09 -8.95 -6.78
N LEU A 508 19.74 -10.05 -7.18
CA LEU A 508 19.37 -11.41 -6.81
C LEU A 508 20.29 -11.95 -5.74
#